data_4f6320d64940715317c9cbe98d2f5801
#
_entry.id   4f6320d64940715317c9cbe98d2f5801
#
_cell.length_a   1.000
_cell.length_b   1.000
_cell.length_c   1.000
_cell.angle_alpha   90.00
_cell.angle_beta   90.00
_cell.angle_gamma   90.00
#
_symmetry.space_group_name_H-M   'P 1'
#
loop_
_entity.id
_entity.type
_entity.pdbx_description
1 polymer ?
#
loop_
_entity_poly.entity_id
_entity_poly.type
_entity_poly.pdbx_seq_one_letter_code
_entity_poly.pdbx_strand_id
1 'polypeptide(L)'
;LRVVVQPCNKRVFMDAQYENAGATLSDDLTQCSVILGVKQVREDDLLPDRTYVFFSHVIKGQPENMSLLDTICKKNVRLIDYECITENGKRGDPRLIAFGIFAGNAGMINILRGLGERMLALGYSNPFLNVPSSYMHPSLNAARFSVRDAGEEISKGGIPQDFSPLTVVFTGNGNVSKGAQDIFSLLPHEMVSVEDLPHLPENQSKIYGCVVEAEDMLERLDSSKPFSTR
;
A
#
# COMPACT_ATOMS: atom_id res chain seq x y z
N LEU A 1 -23.16 -23.08 6.14
CA LEU A 1 -21.72 -22.89 6.30
C LEU A 1 -21.45 -22.50 7.74
N ARG A 2 -20.51 -23.22 8.42
CA ARG A 2 -20.03 -22.84 9.74
C ARG A 2 -18.76 -22.00 9.57
N VAL A 3 -18.73 -20.82 10.18
CA VAL A 3 -17.60 -19.89 10.14
C VAL A 3 -16.96 -19.86 11.53
N VAL A 4 -15.66 -20.10 11.59
CA VAL A 4 -14.85 -19.98 12.79
C VAL A 4 -13.82 -18.88 12.58
N VAL A 5 -13.66 -18.02 13.55
CA VAL A 5 -12.75 -16.87 13.49
C VAL A 5 -11.80 -16.92 14.68
N GLN A 6 -10.51 -16.84 14.44
CA GLN A 6 -9.53 -16.73 15.52
C GLN A 6 -9.62 -15.35 16.18
N PRO A 7 -9.63 -15.26 17.52
CA PRO A 7 -9.64 -13.99 18.23
C PRO A 7 -8.46 -13.09 17.84
N CYS A 8 -8.70 -11.80 17.66
CA CYS A 8 -7.64 -10.87 17.27
C CYS A 8 -8.01 -9.41 17.60
N ASN A 9 -7.15 -8.73 18.32
CA ASN A 9 -7.34 -7.32 18.69
C ASN A 9 -6.68 -6.32 17.71
N LYS A 10 -6.10 -6.80 16.60
CA LYS A 10 -5.40 -5.98 15.60
C LYS A 10 -6.17 -5.80 14.29
N ARG A 11 -7.34 -6.44 14.17
CA ARG A 11 -8.18 -6.34 12.97
C ARG A 11 -9.00 -5.06 12.98
N VAL A 12 -9.41 -4.62 11.80
CA VAL A 12 -10.36 -3.49 11.64
C VAL A 12 -11.70 -3.80 12.32
N PHE A 13 -12.20 -5.04 12.14
CA PHE A 13 -13.43 -5.50 12.80
C PHE A 13 -13.09 -6.20 14.11
N MET A 14 -13.80 -5.84 15.16
CA MET A 14 -13.65 -6.47 16.48
C MET A 14 -14.29 -7.85 16.52
N ASP A 15 -13.83 -8.70 17.42
CA ASP A 15 -14.32 -10.07 17.60
C ASP A 15 -15.85 -10.12 17.77
N ALA A 16 -16.43 -9.23 18.56
CA ALA A 16 -17.89 -9.12 18.75
C ALA A 16 -18.67 -8.87 17.43
N GLN A 17 -18.07 -8.21 16.46
CA GLN A 17 -18.72 -7.97 15.16
C GLN A 17 -18.83 -9.26 14.34
N TYR A 18 -17.84 -10.14 14.46
CA TYR A 18 -17.90 -11.47 13.85
C TYR A 18 -18.90 -12.38 14.53
N GLU A 19 -18.97 -12.36 15.87
CA GLU A 19 -19.99 -13.12 16.63
C GLU A 19 -21.40 -12.64 16.28
N ASN A 20 -21.64 -11.33 16.24
CA ASN A 20 -22.92 -10.74 15.85
C ASN A 20 -23.32 -11.11 14.41
N ALA A 21 -22.35 -11.37 13.53
CA ALA A 21 -22.57 -11.87 12.18
C ALA A 21 -22.77 -13.41 12.12
N GLY A 22 -22.74 -14.10 13.25
CA GLY A 22 -22.98 -15.54 13.35
C GLY A 22 -21.75 -16.42 13.29
N ALA A 23 -20.54 -15.86 13.41
CA ALA A 23 -19.31 -16.65 13.52
C ALA A 23 -19.08 -17.15 14.95
N THR A 24 -18.31 -18.23 15.08
CA THR A 24 -17.83 -18.74 16.37
C THR A 24 -16.38 -18.32 16.56
N LEU A 25 -16.03 -17.75 17.70
CA LEU A 25 -14.61 -17.47 18.03
C LEU A 25 -13.93 -18.71 18.57
N SER A 26 -12.75 -19.06 18.02
CA SER A 26 -11.92 -20.16 18.50
C SER A 26 -10.51 -20.03 17.94
N ASP A 27 -9.50 -20.31 18.78
CA ASP A 27 -8.11 -20.48 18.32
C ASP A 27 -7.91 -21.82 17.61
N ASP A 28 -8.74 -22.82 17.90
CA ASP A 28 -8.69 -24.15 17.29
C ASP A 28 -9.39 -24.15 15.93
N LEU A 29 -8.61 -24.31 14.86
CA LEU A 29 -9.07 -24.43 13.48
C LEU A 29 -9.03 -25.87 12.95
N THR A 30 -8.74 -26.86 13.78
CA THR A 30 -8.57 -28.27 13.34
C THR A 30 -9.81 -28.85 12.66
N GLN A 31 -11.00 -28.33 12.98
CA GLN A 31 -12.27 -28.72 12.37
C GLN A 31 -12.59 -27.96 11.08
N CYS A 32 -11.74 -26.99 10.68
CA CYS A 32 -11.95 -26.23 9.47
C CYS A 32 -11.32 -26.92 8.28
N SER A 33 -12.08 -27.16 7.22
CA SER A 33 -11.57 -27.73 5.98
C SER A 33 -10.90 -26.69 5.07
N VAL A 34 -11.34 -25.44 5.19
CA VAL A 34 -10.79 -24.27 4.44
C VAL A 34 -10.42 -23.19 5.44
N ILE A 35 -9.19 -22.70 5.35
CA ILE A 35 -8.64 -21.65 6.22
C ILE A 35 -8.24 -20.46 5.38
N LEU A 36 -8.83 -19.30 5.71
CA LEU A 36 -8.60 -18.04 5.00
C LEU A 36 -7.68 -17.14 5.82
N GLY A 37 -6.61 -16.71 5.22
CA GLY A 37 -5.71 -15.69 5.77
C GLY A 37 -5.50 -14.54 4.79
N VAL A 38 -4.77 -13.53 5.18
CA VAL A 38 -4.31 -12.46 4.27
C VAL A 38 -2.83 -12.65 3.96
N LYS A 39 -2.00 -12.75 4.98
CA LYS A 39 -0.55 -12.96 4.89
C LYS A 39 -0.20 -14.45 4.98
N GLN A 40 1.07 -14.74 4.74
CA GLN A 40 1.64 -16.07 4.94
C GLN A 40 1.33 -16.61 6.34
N VAL A 41 0.92 -17.86 6.39
CA VAL A 41 0.79 -18.63 7.64
C VAL A 41 2.17 -19.16 8.00
N ARG A 42 2.51 -19.16 9.29
CA ARG A 42 3.76 -19.77 9.76
C ARG A 42 3.76 -21.26 9.43
N GLU A 43 4.90 -21.80 9.05
CA GLU A 43 5.03 -23.18 8.61
C GLU A 43 4.56 -24.18 9.68
N ASP A 44 4.86 -23.89 10.97
CA ASP A 44 4.44 -24.72 12.10
C ASP A 44 2.92 -24.72 12.30
N ASP A 45 2.25 -23.63 11.97
CA ASP A 45 0.80 -23.45 12.15
C ASP A 45 -0.02 -24.04 10.99
N LEU A 46 0.63 -24.49 9.92
CA LEU A 46 -0.05 -25.15 8.81
C LEU A 46 -0.58 -26.53 9.22
N LEU A 47 -1.88 -26.69 9.22
CA LEU A 47 -2.55 -27.98 9.47
C LEU A 47 -2.46 -28.86 8.20
N PRO A 48 -2.11 -30.16 8.34
CA PRO A 48 -2.04 -31.04 7.18
C PRO A 48 -3.42 -31.31 6.57
N ASP A 49 -3.43 -31.65 5.28
CA ASP A 49 -4.63 -32.06 4.52
C ASP A 49 -5.75 -30.99 4.52
N ARG A 50 -5.38 -29.70 4.60
CA ARG A 50 -6.34 -28.57 4.57
C ARG A 50 -6.17 -27.72 3.33
N THR A 51 -7.21 -26.94 3.02
CA THR A 51 -7.15 -25.90 1.99
C THR A 51 -6.86 -24.56 2.67
N TYR A 52 -5.81 -23.90 2.23
CA TYR A 52 -5.45 -22.54 2.67
C TYR A 52 -5.57 -21.55 1.56
N VAL A 53 -6.02 -20.34 1.89
CA VAL A 53 -6.19 -19.22 0.96
C VAL A 53 -5.51 -17.98 1.54
N PHE A 54 -4.38 -17.56 0.95
CA PHE A 54 -3.61 -16.38 1.40
C PHE A 54 -2.60 -15.92 0.32
N PHE A 55 -1.96 -14.77 0.53
CA PHE A 55 -0.82 -14.31 -0.28
C PHE A 55 0.45 -15.04 0.14
N SER A 56 0.82 -16.09 -0.59
CA SER A 56 1.96 -16.93 -0.23
C SER A 56 3.31 -16.41 -0.72
N HIS A 57 3.31 -15.67 -1.82
CA HIS A 57 4.50 -15.20 -2.54
C HIS A 57 5.39 -16.32 -3.11
N VAL A 58 5.05 -17.59 -2.95
CA VAL A 58 5.87 -18.73 -3.42
C VAL A 58 6.03 -18.77 -4.95
N ILE A 59 5.03 -18.25 -5.69
CA ILE A 59 5.06 -18.17 -7.15
C ILE A 59 6.22 -17.31 -7.68
N LYS A 60 6.79 -16.43 -6.83
CA LYS A 60 7.91 -15.57 -7.21
C LYS A 60 9.26 -16.30 -7.21
N GLY A 61 9.32 -17.50 -6.61
CA GLY A 61 10.54 -18.30 -6.52
C GLY A 61 11.66 -17.67 -5.68
N GLN A 62 11.32 -16.75 -4.78
CA GLN A 62 12.29 -16.11 -3.89
C GLN A 62 12.78 -17.11 -2.84
N PRO A 63 14.10 -17.21 -2.59
CA PRO A 63 14.68 -18.22 -1.67
C PRO A 63 14.02 -18.26 -0.29
N GLU A 64 13.70 -17.11 0.28
CA GLU A 64 13.08 -16.95 1.59
C GLU A 64 11.66 -17.56 1.68
N ASN A 65 10.99 -17.78 0.56
CA ASN A 65 9.65 -18.35 0.51
C ASN A 65 9.62 -19.84 0.15
N MET A 66 10.77 -20.44 -0.17
CA MET A 66 10.82 -21.83 -0.65
C MET A 66 10.60 -22.84 0.48
N SER A 67 11.03 -22.53 1.71
CA SER A 67 10.75 -23.34 2.89
C SER A 67 9.24 -23.49 3.13
N LEU A 68 8.48 -22.41 2.97
CA LEU A 68 7.01 -22.46 3.04
C LEU A 68 6.42 -23.37 1.96
N LEU A 69 6.93 -23.30 0.73
CA LEU A 69 6.46 -24.16 -0.37
C LEU A 69 6.73 -25.64 -0.06
N ASP A 70 7.92 -25.96 0.44
CA ASP A 70 8.29 -27.31 0.85
C ASP A 70 7.36 -27.83 1.95
N THR A 71 7.03 -27.00 2.93
CA THR A 71 6.13 -27.36 4.02
C THR A 71 4.70 -27.58 3.53
N ILE A 72 4.21 -26.74 2.61
CA ILE A 72 2.91 -26.90 1.94
C ILE A 72 2.85 -28.26 1.25
N CYS A 73 3.90 -28.64 0.50
CA CYS A 73 3.96 -29.93 -0.17
C CYS A 73 4.03 -31.11 0.83
N LYS A 74 4.89 -31.02 1.86
CA LYS A 74 5.07 -32.06 2.87
C LYS A 74 3.79 -32.32 3.68
N LYS A 75 3.03 -31.27 4.00
CA LYS A 75 1.78 -31.36 4.76
C LYS A 75 0.55 -31.64 3.88
N ASN A 76 0.72 -31.87 2.59
CA ASN A 76 -0.36 -32.09 1.63
C ASN A 76 -1.43 -30.98 1.67
N VAL A 77 -0.99 -29.72 1.80
CA VAL A 77 -1.86 -28.56 1.85
C VAL A 77 -2.27 -28.15 0.43
N ARG A 78 -3.56 -27.91 0.21
CA ARG A 78 -4.05 -27.27 -1.02
C ARG A 78 -3.96 -25.77 -0.84
N LEU A 79 -3.04 -25.12 -1.57
CA LEU A 79 -2.89 -23.67 -1.57
C LEU A 79 -3.73 -23.04 -2.69
N ILE A 80 -4.52 -22.04 -2.34
CA ILE A 80 -5.14 -21.07 -3.25
C ILE A 80 -4.48 -19.73 -2.99
N ASP A 81 -3.50 -19.37 -3.81
CA ASP A 81 -2.78 -18.12 -3.66
C ASP A 81 -3.56 -16.96 -4.30
N TYR A 82 -3.83 -15.91 -3.53
CA TYR A 82 -4.50 -14.71 -4.05
C TYR A 82 -3.73 -14.06 -5.21
N GLU A 83 -2.39 -14.18 -5.24
CA GLU A 83 -1.59 -13.65 -6.34
C GLU A 83 -1.84 -14.37 -7.68
N CYS A 84 -2.38 -15.56 -7.64
CA CYS A 84 -2.69 -16.38 -8.82
C CYS A 84 -4.13 -16.23 -9.31
N ILE A 85 -4.97 -15.48 -8.58
CA ILE A 85 -6.36 -15.23 -8.98
C ILE A 85 -6.36 -14.03 -9.94
N THR A 86 -6.51 -14.33 -11.23
CA THR A 86 -6.48 -13.34 -12.31
C THR A 86 -7.78 -13.35 -13.10
N GLU A 87 -8.02 -12.30 -13.87
CA GLU A 87 -9.29 -12.08 -14.58
C GLU A 87 -9.67 -13.23 -15.52
N ASN A 88 -8.69 -13.81 -16.24
CA ASN A 88 -8.92 -14.92 -17.17
C ASN A 88 -8.19 -16.21 -16.76
N GLY A 89 -7.64 -16.28 -15.53
CA GLY A 89 -6.92 -17.44 -15.04
C GLY A 89 -5.53 -17.65 -15.68
N LYS A 90 -5.00 -16.66 -16.40
CA LYS A 90 -3.68 -16.74 -17.05
C LYS A 90 -2.63 -15.95 -16.28
N ARG A 91 -1.40 -16.47 -16.27
CA ARG A 91 -0.25 -15.75 -15.70
C ARG A 91 0.03 -14.48 -16.50
N GLY A 92 0.10 -13.34 -15.78
CA GLY A 92 0.32 -12.03 -16.37
C GLY A 92 -0.96 -11.20 -16.59
N ASP A 93 -2.13 -11.81 -16.50
CA ASP A 93 -3.40 -11.08 -16.52
C ASP A 93 -3.57 -10.23 -15.24
N PRO A 94 -4.43 -9.20 -15.28
CA PRO A 94 -4.76 -8.39 -14.12
C PRO A 94 -5.24 -9.26 -12.95
N ARG A 95 -4.68 -9.01 -11.77
CA ARG A 95 -5.09 -9.70 -10.54
C ARG A 95 -6.45 -9.20 -10.08
N LEU A 96 -7.34 -10.13 -9.71
CA LEU A 96 -8.64 -9.80 -9.12
C LEU A 96 -8.52 -9.40 -7.66
N ILE A 97 -7.51 -9.91 -6.95
CA ILE A 97 -7.25 -9.61 -5.55
C ILE A 97 -5.91 -8.87 -5.45
N ALA A 98 -5.98 -7.57 -5.15
CA ALA A 98 -4.82 -6.71 -5.01
C ALA A 98 -5.14 -5.53 -4.08
N PHE A 99 -4.13 -5.03 -3.37
CA PHE A 99 -4.23 -3.89 -2.45
C PHE A 99 -3.37 -2.70 -2.87
N GLY A 100 -2.91 -2.68 -4.13
CA GLY A 100 -1.96 -1.67 -4.62
C GLY A 100 -2.46 -0.24 -4.42
N ILE A 101 -3.72 0.06 -4.79
CA ILE A 101 -4.30 1.40 -4.61
C ILE A 101 -4.33 1.79 -3.12
N PHE A 102 -4.78 0.90 -2.24
CA PHE A 102 -4.83 1.18 -0.81
C PHE A 102 -3.44 1.32 -0.18
N ALA A 103 -2.45 0.55 -0.67
CA ALA A 103 -1.05 0.73 -0.26
C ALA A 103 -0.54 2.11 -0.64
N GLY A 104 -0.87 2.60 -1.84
CA GLY A 104 -0.55 3.94 -2.29
C GLY A 104 -1.23 5.03 -1.45
N ASN A 105 -2.53 4.88 -1.17
CA ASN A 105 -3.25 5.80 -0.29
C ASN A 105 -2.56 5.88 1.09
N ALA A 106 -2.33 4.74 1.74
CA ALA A 106 -1.70 4.71 3.06
C ALA A 106 -0.26 5.24 3.04
N GLY A 107 0.51 4.90 2.01
CA GLY A 107 1.87 5.38 1.82
C GLY A 107 1.94 6.90 1.70
N MET A 108 1.06 7.51 0.89
CA MET A 108 1.04 8.96 0.73
C MET A 108 0.61 9.68 2.02
N ILE A 109 -0.41 9.19 2.72
CA ILE A 109 -0.82 9.75 4.02
C ILE A 109 0.35 9.71 5.01
N ASN A 110 1.06 8.59 5.09
CA ASN A 110 2.20 8.43 6.00
C ASN A 110 3.40 9.31 5.59
N ILE A 111 3.64 9.51 4.29
CA ILE A 111 4.69 10.42 3.80
C ILE A 111 4.37 11.87 4.18
N LEU A 112 3.12 12.32 4.04
CA LEU A 112 2.70 13.66 4.46
C LEU A 112 2.94 13.84 5.97
N ARG A 113 2.55 12.87 6.79
CA ARG A 113 2.84 12.89 8.23
C ARG A 113 4.34 12.96 8.51
N GLY A 114 5.13 12.08 7.88
CA GLY A 114 6.59 12.06 8.04
C GLY A 114 7.27 13.35 7.59
N LEU A 115 6.78 13.98 6.52
CA LEU A 115 7.23 15.28 6.06
C LEU A 115 6.95 16.36 7.12
N GLY A 116 5.74 16.35 7.69
CA GLY A 116 5.37 17.27 8.76
C GLY A 116 6.28 17.14 9.98
N GLU A 117 6.55 15.94 10.42
CA GLU A 117 7.48 15.66 11.53
C GLU A 117 8.92 16.07 11.20
N ARG A 118 9.35 15.84 9.95
CA ARG A 118 10.68 16.28 9.48
C ARG A 118 10.81 17.80 9.50
N MET A 119 9.82 18.54 9.00
CA MET A 119 9.80 19.99 9.04
C MET A 119 9.83 20.51 10.49
N LEU A 120 9.03 19.90 11.37
CA LEU A 120 9.03 20.25 12.81
C LEU A 120 10.40 20.03 13.45
N ALA A 121 11.06 18.92 13.16
CA ALA A 121 12.40 18.63 13.66
C ALA A 121 13.46 19.63 13.19
N LEU A 122 13.20 20.33 12.09
CA LEU A 122 14.02 21.43 11.56
C LEU A 122 13.58 22.81 12.09
N GLY A 123 12.59 22.88 12.98
CA GLY A 123 12.11 24.10 13.61
C GLY A 123 10.93 24.78 12.91
N TYR A 124 10.32 24.15 11.93
CA TYR A 124 9.22 24.74 11.16
C TYR A 124 7.86 24.16 11.56
N SER A 125 6.93 25.03 11.95
CA SER A 125 5.50 24.68 12.02
C SER A 125 4.96 24.52 10.61
N ASN A 126 4.09 23.54 10.39
CA ASN A 126 3.57 23.24 9.05
C ASN A 126 2.24 22.47 9.12
N PRO A 127 1.36 22.59 8.09
CA PRO A 127 0.06 21.96 8.08
C PRO A 127 0.07 20.42 8.06
N PHE A 128 1.15 19.79 7.61
CA PHE A 128 1.22 18.33 7.52
C PHE A 128 1.22 17.63 8.88
N LEU A 129 1.53 18.37 9.97
CA LEU A 129 1.41 17.86 11.34
C LEU A 129 -0.03 17.49 11.72
N ASN A 130 -1.02 18.10 11.04
CA ASN A 130 -2.44 17.82 11.24
C ASN A 130 -2.94 16.59 10.48
N VAL A 131 -2.07 15.93 9.71
CA VAL A 131 -2.37 14.66 9.02
C VAL A 131 -1.91 13.48 9.90
N PRO A 132 -2.82 12.77 10.60
CA PRO A 132 -2.47 11.57 11.35
C PRO A 132 -1.96 10.46 10.43
N SER A 133 -1.16 9.53 10.97
CA SER A 133 -0.75 8.32 10.23
C SER A 133 -1.95 7.51 9.76
N SER A 134 -1.83 6.81 8.65
CA SER A 134 -2.95 6.12 7.99
C SER A 134 -3.74 5.18 8.92
N TYR A 135 -3.05 4.46 9.81
CA TYR A 135 -3.67 3.52 10.75
C TYR A 135 -4.46 4.20 11.89
N MET A 136 -4.29 5.50 12.08
CA MET A 136 -4.99 6.27 13.13
C MET A 136 -6.39 6.73 12.67
N HIS A 137 -6.69 6.61 11.38
CA HIS A 137 -7.98 6.99 10.85
C HIS A 137 -8.97 5.82 10.88
N PRO A 138 -10.23 6.05 11.25
CA PRO A 138 -11.27 5.01 11.26
C PRO A 138 -11.69 4.59 9.84
N SER A 139 -11.39 5.39 8.81
CA SER A 139 -11.71 5.11 7.42
C SER A 139 -10.85 5.92 6.45
N LEU A 140 -10.79 5.51 5.19
CA LEU A 140 -10.12 6.27 4.14
C LEU A 140 -10.75 7.66 3.96
N ASN A 141 -12.08 7.79 4.10
CA ASN A 141 -12.73 9.09 4.02
C ASN A 141 -12.28 10.03 5.13
N ALA A 142 -12.14 9.56 6.36
CA ALA A 142 -11.60 10.36 7.47
C ALA A 142 -10.16 10.84 7.16
N ALA A 143 -9.31 9.96 6.62
CA ALA A 143 -7.97 10.32 6.20
C ALA A 143 -7.99 11.41 5.09
N ARG A 144 -8.87 11.26 4.10
CA ARG A 144 -9.04 12.26 3.03
C ARG A 144 -9.46 13.63 3.55
N PHE A 145 -10.31 13.68 4.58
CA PHE A 145 -10.66 14.94 5.23
C PHE A 145 -9.46 15.62 5.87
N SER A 146 -8.64 14.87 6.63
CA SER A 146 -7.43 15.44 7.25
C SER A 146 -6.44 15.99 6.20
N VAL A 147 -6.30 15.30 5.07
CA VAL A 147 -5.41 15.77 3.98
C VAL A 147 -5.98 17.03 3.31
N ARG A 148 -7.29 17.11 3.07
CA ARG A 148 -7.92 18.32 2.54
C ARG A 148 -7.77 19.51 3.47
N ASP A 149 -7.97 19.30 4.77
CA ASP A 149 -7.81 20.32 5.81
C ASP A 149 -6.40 20.91 5.78
N ALA A 150 -5.37 20.05 5.74
CA ALA A 150 -3.99 20.47 5.56
C ALA A 150 -3.79 21.22 4.23
N GLY A 151 -4.45 20.77 3.15
CA GLY A 151 -4.43 21.45 1.84
C GLY A 151 -5.05 22.85 1.87
N GLU A 152 -6.15 23.03 2.61
CA GLU A 152 -6.75 24.35 2.83
C GLU A 152 -5.83 25.28 3.61
N GLU A 153 -5.14 24.80 4.63
CA GLU A 153 -4.15 25.57 5.37
C GLU A 153 -2.99 26.00 4.47
N ILE A 154 -2.49 25.08 3.60
CA ILE A 154 -1.44 25.40 2.62
C ILE A 154 -1.91 26.48 1.65
N SER A 155 -3.14 26.40 1.15
CA SER A 155 -3.68 27.39 0.22
C SER A 155 -3.77 28.79 0.82
N LYS A 156 -4.01 28.88 2.14
CA LYS A 156 -4.20 30.17 2.86
C LYS A 156 -2.90 30.71 3.45
N GLY A 157 -2.09 29.84 4.05
CA GLY A 157 -0.90 30.23 4.83
C GLY A 157 0.42 29.81 4.18
N GLY A 158 0.37 28.92 3.21
CA GLY A 158 1.57 28.38 2.54
C GLY A 158 2.31 27.32 3.37
N ILE A 159 3.34 26.77 2.75
CA ILE A 159 4.40 25.98 3.41
C ILE A 159 5.58 26.90 3.76
N PRO A 160 6.47 26.53 4.69
CA PRO A 160 7.67 27.31 4.98
C PRO A 160 8.50 27.55 3.71
N GLN A 161 8.96 28.78 3.51
CA GLN A 161 9.65 29.22 2.29
C GLN A 161 10.88 28.37 1.95
N ASP A 162 11.62 27.93 2.96
CA ASP A 162 12.84 27.12 2.79
C ASP A 162 12.58 25.74 2.16
N PHE A 163 11.30 25.33 2.06
CA PHE A 163 10.87 24.11 1.38
C PHE A 163 10.23 24.35 0.01
N SER A 164 10.22 25.58 -0.46
CA SER A 164 9.65 25.94 -1.77
C SER A 164 10.75 25.97 -2.84
N PRO A 165 10.51 25.37 -4.02
CA PRO A 165 9.32 24.62 -4.46
C PRO A 165 9.28 23.18 -3.86
N LEU A 166 8.21 22.86 -3.14
CA LEU A 166 8.03 21.50 -2.63
C LEU A 166 7.55 20.58 -3.75
N THR A 167 8.28 19.50 -3.98
CA THR A 167 8.00 18.56 -5.06
C THR A 167 7.83 17.14 -4.53
N VAL A 168 6.80 16.46 -4.98
CA VAL A 168 6.55 15.03 -4.73
C VAL A 168 6.74 14.26 -6.03
N VAL A 169 7.66 13.31 -6.03
CA VAL A 169 7.94 12.46 -7.19
C VAL A 169 7.32 11.08 -6.98
N PHE A 170 6.53 10.63 -7.94
CA PHE A 170 5.91 9.31 -7.98
C PHE A 170 6.71 8.42 -8.95
N THR A 171 7.36 7.37 -8.42
CA THR A 171 8.13 6.44 -9.23
C THR A 171 7.24 5.38 -9.86
N GLY A 172 7.04 5.48 -11.17
CA GLY A 172 6.16 4.62 -11.95
C GLY A 172 4.68 5.05 -11.89
N ASN A 173 3.84 4.45 -12.73
CA ASN A 173 2.42 4.76 -12.89
C ASN A 173 1.50 3.56 -12.65
N GLY A 174 1.93 2.62 -11.79
CA GLY A 174 1.15 1.45 -11.39
C GLY A 174 0.07 1.78 -10.35
N ASN A 175 -0.64 0.75 -9.88
CA ASN A 175 -1.76 0.92 -8.94
C ASN A 175 -1.33 1.59 -7.60
N VAL A 176 -0.13 1.33 -7.12
CA VAL A 176 0.39 1.97 -5.89
C VAL A 176 0.58 3.47 -6.14
N SER A 177 1.24 3.85 -7.23
CA SER A 177 1.43 5.25 -7.60
C SER A 177 0.09 5.97 -7.79
N LYS A 178 -0.88 5.35 -8.49
CA LYS A 178 -2.22 5.91 -8.66
C LYS A 178 -2.94 6.15 -7.34
N GLY A 179 -2.81 5.22 -6.40
CA GLY A 179 -3.34 5.41 -5.04
C GLY A 179 -2.67 6.57 -4.29
N ALA A 180 -1.35 6.72 -4.43
CA ALA A 180 -0.63 7.86 -3.84
C ALA A 180 -1.03 9.19 -4.49
N GLN A 181 -1.15 9.24 -5.82
CA GLN A 181 -1.61 10.41 -6.57
C GLN A 181 -3.04 10.82 -6.20
N ASP A 182 -3.94 9.85 -5.93
CA ASP A 182 -5.32 10.11 -5.47
C ASP A 182 -5.34 10.89 -4.15
N ILE A 183 -4.47 10.54 -3.19
CA ILE A 183 -4.36 11.30 -1.94
C ILE A 183 -3.65 12.64 -2.17
N PHE A 184 -2.59 12.67 -2.97
CA PHE A 184 -1.87 13.90 -3.31
C PHE A 184 -2.78 14.95 -3.96
N SER A 185 -3.71 14.51 -4.81
CA SER A 185 -4.66 15.39 -5.51
C SER A 185 -5.62 16.17 -4.58
N LEU A 186 -5.67 15.81 -3.30
CA LEU A 186 -6.46 16.52 -2.28
C LEU A 186 -5.75 17.79 -1.75
N LEU A 187 -4.46 17.92 -2.02
CA LEU A 187 -3.66 19.10 -1.71
C LEU A 187 -3.72 20.13 -2.86
N PRO A 188 -3.46 21.42 -2.61
CA PRO A 188 -3.24 22.38 -3.68
C PRO A 188 -1.99 21.97 -4.47
N HIS A 189 -2.16 21.53 -5.69
CA HIS A 189 -1.07 20.92 -6.46
C HIS A 189 -1.08 21.31 -7.93
N GLU A 190 0.06 21.11 -8.57
CA GLU A 190 0.24 21.12 -10.01
C GLU A 190 1.08 19.92 -10.44
N MET A 191 0.58 19.17 -11.43
CA MET A 191 1.37 18.09 -12.03
C MET A 191 2.25 18.66 -13.12
N VAL A 192 3.53 18.31 -13.09
CA VAL A 192 4.57 18.79 -14.00
C VAL A 192 5.28 17.65 -14.69
N SER A 193 5.93 17.93 -15.83
CA SER A 193 6.75 16.94 -16.52
C SER A 193 8.14 16.81 -15.86
N VAL A 194 8.89 15.78 -16.25
CA VAL A 194 10.27 15.56 -15.75
C VAL A 194 11.18 16.73 -16.19
N GLU A 195 10.98 17.24 -17.38
CA GLU A 195 11.74 18.35 -17.97
C GLU A 195 11.54 19.67 -17.22
N ASP A 196 10.37 19.84 -16.59
CA ASP A 196 10.07 21.06 -15.84
C ASP A 196 10.73 21.09 -14.46
N LEU A 197 11.09 19.92 -13.88
CA LEU A 197 11.58 19.80 -12.50
C LEU A 197 12.76 20.75 -12.16
N PRO A 198 13.78 20.96 -13.03
CA PRO A 198 14.89 21.86 -12.73
C PRO A 198 14.51 23.34 -12.75
N HIS A 199 13.34 23.69 -13.25
CA HIS A 199 12.92 25.06 -13.55
C HIS A 199 11.65 25.49 -12.80
N LEU A 200 11.24 24.71 -11.78
CA LEU A 200 10.03 25.02 -11.02
C LEU A 200 10.13 26.34 -10.28
N PRO A 201 9.16 27.23 -10.43
CA PRO A 201 9.14 28.49 -9.68
C PRO A 201 8.82 28.22 -8.20
N GLU A 202 9.36 29.05 -7.31
CA GLU A 202 8.97 29.05 -5.91
C GLU A 202 7.45 29.31 -5.77
N ASN A 203 6.79 28.51 -4.96
CA ASN A 203 5.38 28.67 -4.64
C ASN A 203 5.08 27.99 -3.29
N GLN A 204 4.69 28.80 -2.33
CA GLN A 204 4.38 28.30 -0.97
C GLN A 204 2.94 27.76 -0.86
N SER A 205 2.04 28.21 -1.72
CA SER A 205 0.61 27.85 -1.67
C SER A 205 0.25 26.63 -2.51
N LYS A 206 1.25 25.98 -3.14
CA LYS A 206 1.06 24.87 -4.07
C LYS A 206 2.24 23.90 -3.98
N ILE A 207 1.95 22.62 -4.18
CA ILE A 207 2.94 21.54 -4.21
C ILE A 207 3.01 20.98 -5.63
N TYR A 208 4.23 20.75 -6.13
CA TYR A 208 4.41 20.15 -7.44
C TYR A 208 4.41 18.62 -7.34
N GLY A 209 3.75 17.96 -8.28
CA GLY A 209 3.75 16.51 -8.44
C GLY A 209 4.36 16.12 -9.78
N CYS A 210 5.23 15.13 -9.79
CA CYS A 210 5.78 14.58 -11.02
C CYS A 210 5.71 13.06 -11.00
N VAL A 211 5.21 12.44 -12.08
CA VAL A 211 5.27 11.00 -12.28
C VAL A 211 6.47 10.71 -13.18
N VAL A 212 7.38 9.87 -12.70
CA VAL A 212 8.58 9.45 -13.44
C VAL A 212 8.47 7.97 -13.77
N GLU A 213 8.73 7.62 -15.01
CA GLU A 213 8.78 6.21 -15.47
C GLU A 213 10.19 5.64 -15.31
N ALA A 214 10.35 4.34 -15.53
CA ALA A 214 11.64 3.71 -15.36
C ALA A 214 12.71 4.25 -16.33
N GLU A 215 12.30 4.66 -17.53
CA GLU A 215 13.16 5.27 -18.55
C GLU A 215 13.62 6.69 -18.21
N ASP A 216 12.91 7.39 -17.32
CA ASP A 216 13.33 8.69 -16.80
C ASP A 216 14.40 8.57 -15.71
N MET A 217 14.49 7.40 -15.07
CA MET A 217 15.37 7.16 -13.92
C MET A 217 16.56 6.28 -14.22
N LEU A 218 16.48 5.45 -15.27
CA LEU A 218 17.44 4.42 -15.58
C LEU A 218 17.86 4.52 -17.03
N GLU A 219 19.16 4.37 -17.27
CA GLU A 219 19.75 4.29 -18.61
C GLU A 219 20.38 2.91 -18.82
N ARG A 220 20.29 2.40 -20.05
CA ARG A 220 21.00 1.16 -20.40
C ARG A 220 22.49 1.46 -20.60
N LEU A 221 23.33 0.59 -20.07
CA LEU A 221 24.77 0.63 -20.36
C LEU A 221 25.07 0.42 -21.86
N ASP A 222 24.26 -0.39 -22.55
CA ASP A 222 24.30 -0.60 -23.99
C ASP A 222 23.22 0.24 -24.69
N SER A 223 23.59 1.44 -25.10
CA SER A 223 22.70 2.40 -25.75
C SER A 223 22.25 1.98 -27.16
N SER A 224 22.84 0.92 -27.75
CA SER A 224 22.42 0.38 -29.05
C SER A 224 21.10 -0.39 -28.98
N LYS A 225 20.62 -0.72 -27.78
CA LYS A 225 19.38 -1.47 -27.56
C LYS A 225 18.29 -0.57 -26.97
N PRO A 226 17.03 -0.76 -27.39
CA PRO A 226 15.91 0.01 -26.81
C PRO A 226 15.79 -0.27 -25.31
N PHE A 227 15.35 0.73 -24.55
CA PHE A 227 15.07 0.57 -23.12
C PHE A 227 14.04 -0.56 -22.89
N SER A 228 14.22 -1.35 -21.85
CA SER A 228 13.29 -2.39 -21.44
C SER A 228 13.41 -2.65 -19.95
N THR A 229 12.32 -2.70 -19.25
CA THR A 229 12.20 -3.07 -17.83
C THR A 229 12.17 -4.58 -17.59
N ARG A 230 12.33 -5.40 -18.65
CA ARG A 230 12.30 -6.87 -18.62
C ARG A 230 13.69 -7.45 -18.87
#